data_f5c62f0d63d1c16e265717e5af008879
#
_entry.id   f5c62f0d63d1c16e265717e5af008879
#
_cell.length_a   1.000
_cell.length_b   1.000
_cell.length_c   1.000
_cell.angle_alpha   90.00
_cell.angle_beta   90.00
_cell.angle_gamma   90.00
#
_symmetry.space_group_name_H-M   'P 1'
#
loop_
_entity.id
_entity.type
_entity.pdbx_description
1 polymer ?
#
loop_
_entity_poly.entity_id
_entity_poly.type
_entity_poly.pdbx_seq_one_letter_code
_entity_poly.pdbx_strand_id
1 'polypeptide(L)'
;MKILCLLLTLFFFWIPVSEEEPYCGEIVRHFFTHALIAHPDIAFASGNEYGKHLDEDCVTPSEFKAFLEQAYENDYVLVDVEETFAVEGGKAVKKSFPFPKGKKPLILSFDDMVYASKNMGKGMVDKLVLSEGKIGTVSTSPTPEISFENESVSILESFIEKHPDFSHRGARGIFFLTGMEGIFGYRTQRDSLNQKTEIERVKPIVEKLKEKGWKFGCHSYAHAHMKGCTAEEMRADLQKWKNEVEPLVGSTCLYAYPYGEWVLGTDCADERHKVLEEFGYKVFFGVGAKPFFTEMPLKSQTRVLFMDRSPLDGISLRQRRSVYLPVFDARTVYDACRPISYPAEG
;
A
#
# COMPACT_ATOMS: atom_id res chain seq x y z
N MET A 1 -49.06 -35.29 8.30
CA MET A 1 -47.72 -34.90 7.77
C MET A 1 -47.88 -33.54 7.10
N LYS A 2 -47.52 -32.47 7.79
CA LYS A 2 -47.58 -31.10 7.24
C LYS A 2 -46.19 -30.73 6.78
N ILE A 3 -46.00 -30.55 5.47
CA ILE A 3 -44.77 -30.10 4.86
C ILE A 3 -44.69 -28.59 5.05
N LEU A 4 -43.75 -28.13 5.86
CA LEU A 4 -43.43 -26.71 6.05
C LEU A 4 -42.48 -26.28 4.94
N CYS A 5 -43.00 -25.58 3.91
CA CYS A 5 -42.18 -24.93 2.92
C CYS A 5 -41.49 -23.69 3.53
N LEU A 6 -40.18 -23.76 3.77
CA LEU A 6 -39.38 -22.60 4.12
C LEU A 6 -39.10 -21.79 2.84
N LEU A 7 -39.76 -20.65 2.69
CA LEU A 7 -39.45 -19.67 1.64
C LEU A 7 -38.20 -18.92 2.08
N LEU A 8 -37.04 -19.26 1.48
CA LEU A 8 -35.83 -18.44 1.53
C LEU A 8 -36.04 -17.19 0.67
N THR A 9 -36.35 -16.06 1.30
CA THR A 9 -36.33 -14.75 0.65
C THR A 9 -34.88 -14.34 0.46
N LEU A 10 -34.34 -14.50 -0.76
CA LEU A 10 -33.08 -13.90 -1.20
C LEU A 10 -33.30 -12.39 -1.34
N PHE A 11 -32.81 -11.62 -0.38
CA PHE A 11 -32.67 -10.17 -0.53
C PHE A 11 -31.54 -9.90 -1.51
N PHE A 12 -31.86 -9.66 -2.78
CA PHE A 12 -30.96 -9.02 -3.71
C PHE A 12 -30.84 -7.55 -3.30
N PHE A 13 -29.73 -7.18 -2.68
CA PHE A 13 -29.35 -5.78 -2.58
C PHE A 13 -29.02 -5.28 -4.00
N TRP A 14 -29.97 -4.55 -4.57
CA TRP A 14 -29.74 -3.84 -5.82
C TRP A 14 -28.83 -2.66 -5.52
N ILE A 15 -27.52 -2.82 -5.75
CA ILE A 15 -26.57 -1.71 -5.75
C ILE A 15 -26.84 -0.97 -7.05
N PRO A 16 -27.26 0.30 -7.02
CA PRO A 16 -27.46 1.07 -8.25
C PRO A 16 -26.12 1.12 -8.97
N VAL A 17 -26.08 0.63 -10.19
CA VAL A 17 -24.90 0.76 -11.07
C VAL A 17 -24.78 2.26 -11.34
N SER A 18 -23.74 2.88 -10.76
CA SER A 18 -23.44 4.29 -11.05
C SER A 18 -23.11 4.44 -12.54
N GLU A 19 -23.63 5.51 -13.16
CA GLU A 19 -23.27 5.83 -14.55
C GLU A 19 -21.75 6.01 -14.63
N GLU A 20 -21.09 5.24 -15.47
CA GLU A 20 -19.65 5.34 -15.71
C GLU A 20 -19.38 6.24 -16.93
N GLU A 21 -18.33 7.04 -16.85
CA GLU A 21 -17.81 7.83 -17.97
C GLU A 21 -16.29 7.63 -18.09
N PRO A 22 -15.69 7.85 -19.26
CA PRO A 22 -14.24 7.78 -19.41
C PRO A 22 -13.56 8.82 -18.51
N TYR A 23 -12.75 8.36 -17.56
CA TYR A 23 -11.92 9.26 -16.76
C TYR A 23 -10.70 9.69 -17.57
N CYS A 24 -10.70 10.95 -17.96
CA CYS A 24 -9.62 11.60 -18.70
C CYS A 24 -8.91 12.67 -17.85
N GLY A 25 -9.20 12.71 -16.54
CA GLY A 25 -8.66 13.71 -15.64
C GLY A 25 -7.14 13.59 -15.45
N GLU A 26 -6.53 14.69 -15.04
CA GLU A 26 -5.09 14.75 -14.80
C GLU A 26 -4.71 14.39 -13.36
N ILE A 27 -5.70 14.16 -12.47
CA ILE A 27 -5.48 13.98 -11.04
C ILE A 27 -6.02 12.63 -10.61
N VAL A 28 -5.10 11.68 -10.36
CA VAL A 28 -5.37 10.48 -9.57
C VAL A 28 -4.55 10.59 -8.29
N ARG A 29 -5.22 10.67 -7.15
CA ARG A 29 -4.52 10.75 -5.87
C ARG A 29 -3.97 9.38 -5.50
N HIS A 30 -2.71 9.34 -5.07
CA HIS A 30 -2.09 8.13 -4.58
C HIS A 30 -1.48 8.41 -3.20
N PHE A 31 -2.07 7.80 -2.17
CA PHE A 31 -1.50 7.85 -0.82
C PHE A 31 -0.81 6.53 -0.49
N PHE A 32 0.27 6.62 0.27
CA PHE A 32 0.91 5.42 0.82
C PHE A 32 1.16 5.59 2.31
N THR A 33 1.16 4.48 3.02
CA THR A 33 1.56 4.39 4.42
C THR A 33 2.36 3.12 4.65
N HIS A 34 2.99 3.02 5.81
CA HIS A 34 3.62 1.80 6.30
C HIS A 34 2.65 1.01 7.19
N ALA A 35 3.14 -0.04 7.85
CA ALA A 35 2.37 -0.75 8.86
C ALA A 35 1.91 0.20 9.97
N LEU A 36 0.70 -0.03 10.50
CA LEU A 36 0.08 0.90 11.45
C LEU A 36 0.66 0.78 12.86
N ILE A 37 0.54 1.88 13.62
CA ILE A 37 0.79 1.91 15.07
C ILE A 37 -0.41 1.26 15.77
N ALA A 38 -0.43 -0.07 15.81
CA ALA A 38 -1.55 -0.87 16.32
C ALA A 38 -1.87 -0.59 17.80
N HIS A 39 -0.83 -0.33 18.60
CA HIS A 39 -0.89 -0.10 20.04
C HIS A 39 -0.15 1.20 20.41
N PRO A 40 -0.79 2.37 20.25
CA PRO A 40 -0.15 3.68 20.48
C PRO A 40 0.39 3.86 21.91
N ASP A 41 -0.27 3.31 22.89
CA ASP A 41 0.15 3.31 24.30
C ASP A 41 1.50 2.60 24.52
N ILE A 42 1.76 1.53 23.78
CA ILE A 42 3.06 0.84 23.76
C ILE A 42 4.07 1.59 22.90
N ALA A 43 3.65 2.00 21.71
CA ALA A 43 4.49 2.69 20.74
C ALA A 43 5.11 3.96 21.32
N PHE A 44 4.30 4.74 22.04
CA PHE A 44 4.69 6.03 22.60
C PHE A 44 5.07 5.98 24.09
N ALA A 45 5.16 4.78 24.67
CA ALA A 45 5.60 4.62 26.06
C ALA A 45 7.03 5.15 26.25
N SER A 46 7.28 5.72 27.44
CA SER A 46 8.62 6.15 27.84
C SER A 46 9.60 4.97 27.77
N GLY A 47 10.74 5.16 27.10
CA GLY A 47 11.76 4.13 26.91
C GLY A 47 11.59 3.25 25.65
N ASN A 48 10.54 3.43 24.88
CA ASN A 48 10.48 2.81 23.55
C ASN A 48 11.29 3.63 22.56
N GLU A 49 12.53 3.24 22.31
CA GLU A 49 13.42 3.92 21.35
C GLU A 49 12.90 3.95 19.92
N TYR A 50 12.00 3.02 19.57
CA TYR A 50 11.36 2.95 18.25
C TYR A 50 10.17 3.91 18.12
N GLY A 51 9.66 4.44 19.21
CA GLY A 51 8.45 5.29 19.24
C GLY A 51 8.58 6.56 18.40
N LYS A 52 9.77 7.17 18.35
CA LYS A 52 10.01 8.35 17.50
C LYS A 52 9.85 8.01 16.02
N HIS A 53 10.43 6.90 15.56
CA HIS A 53 10.30 6.44 14.18
C HIS A 53 8.83 6.14 13.82
N LEU A 54 8.11 5.49 14.73
CA LEU A 54 6.67 5.25 14.54
C LEU A 54 5.88 6.55 14.44
N ASP A 55 6.16 7.55 15.30
CA ASP A 55 5.49 8.85 15.23
C ASP A 55 5.79 9.62 13.95
N GLU A 56 6.98 9.45 13.39
CA GLU A 56 7.40 10.11 12.15
C GLU A 56 6.81 9.44 10.91
N ASP A 57 6.91 8.12 10.79
CA ASP A 57 6.73 7.38 9.52
C ASP A 57 5.44 6.55 9.44
N CYS A 58 4.67 6.46 10.52
CA CYS A 58 3.46 5.63 10.56
C CYS A 58 2.23 6.42 10.99
N VAL A 59 1.05 5.86 10.75
CA VAL A 59 -0.24 6.36 11.29
C VAL A 59 -0.87 5.33 12.22
N THR A 60 -1.79 5.80 13.09
CA THR A 60 -2.58 4.92 13.95
C THR A 60 -3.79 4.34 13.20
N PRO A 61 -4.40 3.25 13.68
CA PRO A 61 -5.66 2.74 13.14
C PRO A 61 -6.78 3.78 13.13
N SER A 62 -6.85 4.66 14.14
CA SER A 62 -7.86 5.73 14.19
C SER A 62 -7.63 6.78 13.10
N GLU A 63 -6.38 7.16 12.85
CA GLU A 63 -6.01 8.08 11.76
C GLU A 63 -6.31 7.48 10.39
N PHE A 64 -6.00 6.21 10.19
CA PHE A 64 -6.28 5.55 8.91
C PHE A 64 -7.79 5.40 8.66
N LYS A 65 -8.59 5.07 9.68
CA LYS A 65 -10.06 5.02 9.59
C LYS A 65 -10.64 6.40 9.27
N ALA A 66 -10.21 7.44 9.99
CA ALA A 66 -10.66 8.82 9.75
C ALA A 66 -10.28 9.33 8.36
N PHE A 67 -9.09 8.95 7.85
CA PHE A 67 -8.69 9.23 6.48
C PHE A 67 -9.65 8.58 5.46
N LEU A 68 -9.99 7.29 5.64
CA LEU A 68 -10.90 6.57 4.73
C LEU A 68 -12.29 7.20 4.72
N GLU A 69 -12.85 7.53 5.89
CA GLU A 69 -14.16 8.17 6.03
C GLU A 69 -14.18 9.52 5.28
N GLN A 70 -13.21 10.39 5.52
CA GLN A 70 -13.17 11.69 4.86
C GLN A 70 -12.90 11.59 3.36
N ALA A 71 -12.06 10.66 2.91
CA ALA A 71 -11.88 10.41 1.49
C ALA A 71 -13.19 10.00 0.82
N TYR A 72 -13.95 9.11 1.45
CA TYR A 72 -15.27 8.69 0.97
C TYR A 72 -16.28 9.85 0.94
N GLU A 73 -16.38 10.63 2.02
CA GLU A 73 -17.23 11.83 2.11
C GLU A 73 -16.89 12.89 1.05
N ASN A 74 -15.62 12.96 0.65
CA ASN A 74 -15.12 13.87 -0.39
C ASN A 74 -15.16 13.27 -1.80
N ASP A 75 -15.99 12.23 -2.02
CA ASP A 75 -16.23 11.58 -3.32
C ASP A 75 -15.03 10.85 -3.92
N TYR A 76 -14.03 10.46 -3.11
CA TYR A 76 -12.97 9.60 -3.59
C TYR A 76 -13.40 8.13 -3.60
N VAL A 77 -12.96 7.41 -4.62
CA VAL A 77 -13.26 5.99 -4.84
C VAL A 77 -11.97 5.29 -5.27
N LEU A 78 -11.71 4.13 -4.69
CA LEU A 78 -10.55 3.33 -5.04
C LEU A 78 -10.62 2.87 -6.49
N VAL A 79 -9.51 3.01 -7.20
CA VAL A 79 -9.28 2.48 -8.54
C VAL A 79 -8.07 1.55 -8.53
N ASP A 80 -8.17 0.44 -9.26
CA ASP A 80 -7.03 -0.43 -9.50
C ASP A 80 -5.99 0.31 -10.37
N VAL A 81 -4.75 0.36 -9.89
CA VAL A 81 -3.67 1.02 -10.62
C VAL A 81 -3.49 0.46 -12.04
N GLU A 82 -3.74 -0.83 -12.25
CA GLU A 82 -3.63 -1.48 -13.57
C GLU A 82 -4.71 -1.03 -14.56
N GLU A 83 -5.81 -0.41 -14.07
CA GLU A 83 -6.78 0.23 -14.95
C GLU A 83 -6.29 1.57 -15.52
N THR A 84 -5.31 2.21 -14.87
CA THR A 84 -4.85 3.56 -15.22
C THR A 84 -3.77 3.60 -16.31
N PHE A 85 -3.20 2.43 -16.67
CA PHE A 85 -2.17 2.32 -17.70
C PHE A 85 -2.38 1.07 -18.56
N ALA A 86 -1.68 1.02 -19.71
CA ALA A 86 -1.53 -0.16 -20.53
C ALA A 86 -0.04 -0.43 -20.80
N VAL A 87 0.29 -1.66 -21.19
CA VAL A 87 1.64 -1.99 -21.66
C VAL A 87 1.57 -2.20 -23.17
N GLU A 88 2.16 -1.29 -23.93
CA GLU A 88 2.16 -1.27 -25.39
C GLU A 88 3.60 -1.25 -25.91
N GLY A 89 3.94 -2.19 -26.81
CA GLY A 89 5.31 -2.30 -27.31
C GLY A 89 6.38 -2.47 -26.23
N GLY A 90 6.03 -3.12 -25.09
CA GLY A 90 6.93 -3.32 -23.97
C GLY A 90 7.03 -2.13 -23.01
N LYS A 91 6.29 -1.05 -23.21
CA LYS A 91 6.32 0.18 -22.41
C LYS A 91 4.97 0.43 -21.73
N ALA A 92 4.98 1.00 -20.53
CA ALA A 92 3.76 1.46 -19.90
C ALA A 92 3.34 2.82 -20.46
N VAL A 93 2.07 2.94 -20.81
CA VAL A 93 1.44 4.18 -21.27
C VAL A 93 0.19 4.47 -20.46
N LYS A 94 -0.04 5.73 -20.14
CA LYS A 94 -1.26 6.19 -19.48
C LYS A 94 -2.46 5.89 -20.38
N LYS A 95 -3.56 5.41 -19.80
CA LYS A 95 -4.82 5.23 -20.51
C LYS A 95 -5.99 5.87 -19.78
N SER A 96 -7.02 6.27 -20.54
CA SER A 96 -8.35 6.56 -20.00
C SER A 96 -9.01 5.25 -19.54
N PHE A 97 -9.79 5.32 -18.49
CA PHE A 97 -10.51 4.17 -17.92
C PHE A 97 -11.95 4.55 -17.54
N PRO A 98 -12.91 3.64 -17.59
CA PRO A 98 -14.27 3.88 -17.13
C PRO A 98 -14.25 4.12 -15.62
N PHE A 99 -14.95 5.16 -15.17
CA PHE A 99 -14.99 5.52 -13.74
C PHE A 99 -16.35 6.13 -13.39
N PRO A 100 -16.83 5.98 -12.14
CA PRO A 100 -18.13 6.52 -11.73
C PRO A 100 -18.18 8.04 -11.88
N LYS A 101 -19.22 8.51 -12.55
CA LYS A 101 -19.42 9.92 -12.85
C LYS A 101 -19.45 10.78 -11.59
N GLY A 102 -18.67 11.87 -11.61
CA GLY A 102 -18.57 12.81 -10.48
C GLY A 102 -17.69 12.32 -9.32
N LYS A 103 -17.17 11.09 -9.38
CA LYS A 103 -16.23 10.58 -8.37
C LYS A 103 -14.77 10.88 -8.75
N LYS A 104 -13.89 10.82 -7.74
CA LYS A 104 -12.47 11.14 -7.86
C LYS A 104 -11.64 9.88 -7.60
N PRO A 105 -10.72 9.49 -8.49
CA PRO A 105 -9.96 8.26 -8.31
C PRO A 105 -8.89 8.40 -7.22
N LEU A 106 -8.81 7.35 -6.38
CA LEU A 106 -7.85 7.18 -5.31
C LEU A 106 -7.11 5.86 -5.47
N ILE A 107 -5.79 5.88 -5.37
CA ILE A 107 -4.95 4.70 -5.23
C ILE A 107 -4.37 4.69 -3.82
N LEU A 108 -4.32 3.52 -3.19
CA LEU A 108 -3.65 3.30 -1.92
C LEU A 108 -2.51 2.31 -2.10
N SER A 109 -1.39 2.55 -1.42
CA SER A 109 -0.32 1.56 -1.32
C SER A 109 0.25 1.50 0.09
N PHE A 110 0.90 0.37 0.38
CA PHE A 110 1.40 0.01 1.69
C PHE A 110 2.82 -0.53 1.53
N ASP A 111 3.77 0.20 2.11
CA ASP A 111 5.18 -0.12 1.95
C ASP A 111 5.68 -0.93 3.16
N ASP A 112 6.71 -1.76 2.94
CA ASP A 112 7.47 -2.44 4.00
C ASP A 112 6.65 -3.32 4.96
N MET A 113 5.64 -4.02 4.48
CA MET A 113 4.80 -4.89 5.31
C MET A 113 5.53 -6.17 5.75
N VAL A 114 6.71 -6.01 6.38
CA VAL A 114 7.57 -7.11 6.83
C VAL A 114 7.37 -7.47 8.29
N TYR A 115 6.92 -6.54 9.14
CA TYR A 115 6.81 -6.68 10.60
C TYR A 115 8.09 -7.28 11.18
N ALA A 116 9.17 -6.50 11.09
CA ALA A 116 10.53 -6.93 11.45
C ALA A 116 10.61 -7.47 12.89
N SER A 117 11.36 -8.56 13.08
CA SER A 117 11.47 -9.24 14.38
C SER A 117 11.95 -8.33 15.50
N LYS A 118 12.85 -7.38 15.19
CA LYS A 118 13.36 -6.39 16.16
C LYS A 118 12.28 -5.42 16.67
N ASN A 119 11.13 -5.33 16.00
CA ASN A 119 10.03 -4.42 16.32
C ASN A 119 8.86 -5.11 17.04
N MET A 120 8.91 -6.44 17.21
CA MET A 120 7.88 -7.18 17.95
C MET A 120 7.70 -6.61 19.35
N GLY A 121 6.44 -6.42 19.74
CA GLY A 121 6.08 -5.87 21.05
C GLY A 121 6.33 -4.37 21.22
N LYS A 122 6.66 -3.62 20.16
CA LYS A 122 6.95 -2.18 20.21
C LYS A 122 5.79 -1.30 19.69
N GLY A 123 4.59 -1.83 19.62
CA GLY A 123 3.39 -1.07 19.27
C GLY A 123 2.85 -1.33 17.87
N MET A 124 3.48 -2.21 17.09
CA MET A 124 2.97 -2.72 15.81
C MET A 124 2.38 -4.12 15.98
N VAL A 125 1.68 -4.63 14.96
CA VAL A 125 1.32 -6.05 14.87
C VAL A 125 2.55 -6.89 14.53
N ASP A 126 2.48 -8.22 14.81
CA ASP A 126 3.60 -9.12 14.52
C ASP A 126 3.49 -9.77 13.14
N LYS A 127 2.27 -10.01 12.67
CA LYS A 127 2.02 -10.62 11.34
C LYS A 127 0.56 -10.54 10.92
N LEU A 128 0.33 -10.71 9.62
CA LEU A 128 -0.99 -11.02 9.08
C LEU A 128 -1.35 -12.47 9.35
N VAL A 129 -2.64 -12.76 9.50
CA VAL A 129 -3.18 -14.12 9.63
C VAL A 129 -4.48 -14.26 8.83
N LEU A 130 -4.79 -15.49 8.45
CA LEU A 130 -6.11 -15.82 7.93
C LEU A 130 -6.92 -16.43 9.07
N SER A 131 -7.98 -15.76 9.49
CA SER A 131 -8.88 -16.21 10.53
C SER A 131 -10.33 -16.05 10.07
N GLU A 132 -11.13 -17.11 10.21
CA GLU A 132 -12.55 -17.10 9.80
C GLU A 132 -12.77 -16.67 8.32
N GLY A 133 -11.79 -16.98 7.45
CA GLY A 133 -11.84 -16.60 6.03
C GLY A 133 -11.52 -15.13 5.73
N LYS A 134 -11.17 -14.34 6.76
CA LYS A 134 -10.78 -12.93 6.65
C LYS A 134 -9.30 -12.74 6.97
N ILE A 135 -8.71 -11.70 6.40
CA ILE A 135 -7.35 -11.26 6.78
C ILE A 135 -7.44 -10.47 8.07
N GLY A 136 -6.77 -10.98 9.10
CA GLY A 136 -6.59 -10.30 10.37
C GLY A 136 -5.11 -10.16 10.71
N THR A 137 -4.83 -9.75 11.93
CA THR A 137 -3.47 -9.57 12.46
C THR A 137 -3.30 -10.29 13.78
N VAL A 138 -2.06 -10.63 14.10
CA VAL A 138 -1.67 -11.11 15.44
C VAL A 138 -0.71 -10.11 16.05
N SER A 139 -1.00 -9.72 17.29
CA SER A 139 -0.07 -9.03 18.20
C SER A 139 0.19 -9.93 19.38
N THR A 140 1.45 -10.05 19.83
CA THR A 140 1.81 -10.78 21.05
C THR A 140 1.88 -9.86 22.27
N SER A 141 1.89 -8.57 22.06
CA SER A 141 1.91 -7.54 23.11
C SER A 141 0.75 -6.55 22.90
N PRO A 142 0.07 -6.09 23.98
CA PRO A 142 0.30 -6.43 25.38
C PRO A 142 -0.11 -7.86 25.75
N THR A 143 -1.03 -8.46 25.01
CA THR A 143 -1.47 -9.86 25.15
C THR A 143 -1.67 -10.47 23.78
N PRO A 144 -1.41 -11.77 23.57
CA PRO A 144 -1.65 -12.41 22.28
C PRO A 144 -3.14 -12.32 21.89
N GLU A 145 -3.41 -11.68 20.75
CA GLU A 145 -4.76 -11.53 20.23
C GLU A 145 -4.79 -11.55 18.69
N ILE A 146 -5.93 -11.95 18.14
CA ILE A 146 -6.24 -11.75 16.71
C ILE A 146 -7.16 -10.54 16.61
N SER A 147 -6.81 -9.58 15.75
CA SER A 147 -7.58 -8.37 15.52
C SER A 147 -7.84 -8.14 14.03
N PHE A 148 -8.99 -7.52 13.73
CA PHE A 148 -9.33 -7.03 12.40
C PHE A 148 -9.34 -5.49 12.32
N GLU A 149 -8.85 -4.84 13.39
CA GLU A 149 -8.94 -3.39 13.57
C GLU A 149 -7.55 -2.71 13.70
N ASN A 150 -6.46 -3.50 13.69
CA ASN A 150 -5.14 -3.04 14.04
C ASN A 150 -4.20 -2.81 12.86
N GLU A 151 -4.65 -3.11 11.61
CA GLU A 151 -3.83 -2.93 10.42
C GLU A 151 -4.65 -2.49 9.20
N SER A 152 -4.01 -1.73 8.34
CA SER A 152 -4.59 -1.10 7.16
C SER A 152 -5.38 -2.06 6.28
N VAL A 153 -4.87 -3.26 6.05
CA VAL A 153 -5.52 -4.27 5.20
C VAL A 153 -6.87 -4.69 5.77
N SER A 154 -6.94 -5.01 7.05
CA SER A 154 -8.18 -5.45 7.70
C SER A 154 -9.19 -4.31 7.83
N ILE A 155 -8.70 -3.11 8.13
CA ILE A 155 -9.52 -1.90 8.23
C ILE A 155 -10.12 -1.56 6.87
N LEU A 156 -9.31 -1.59 5.79
CA LEU A 156 -9.79 -1.30 4.44
C LEU A 156 -10.83 -2.33 3.96
N GLU A 157 -10.61 -3.62 4.22
CA GLU A 157 -11.60 -4.66 3.90
C GLU A 157 -12.92 -4.43 4.63
N SER A 158 -12.86 -4.12 5.93
CA SER A 158 -14.05 -3.81 6.74
C SER A 158 -14.75 -2.53 6.28
N PHE A 159 -13.98 -1.53 5.85
CA PHE A 159 -14.51 -0.29 5.30
C PHE A 159 -15.26 -0.54 3.99
N ILE A 160 -14.67 -1.30 3.08
CA ILE A 160 -15.31 -1.64 1.79
C ILE A 160 -16.53 -2.57 1.99
N GLU A 161 -16.52 -3.45 2.99
CA GLU A 161 -17.72 -4.24 3.34
C GLU A 161 -18.91 -3.32 3.74
N LYS A 162 -18.64 -2.19 4.39
CA LYS A 162 -19.65 -1.18 4.78
C LYS A 162 -20.01 -0.22 3.63
N HIS A 163 -19.04 0.14 2.81
CA HIS A 163 -19.12 1.09 1.71
C HIS A 163 -18.66 0.44 0.40
N PRO A 164 -19.43 -0.49 -0.19
CA PRO A 164 -18.99 -1.25 -1.37
C PRO A 164 -18.77 -0.36 -2.60
N ASP A 165 -19.39 0.81 -2.66
CA ASP A 165 -19.21 1.83 -3.71
C ASP A 165 -17.90 2.63 -3.56
N PHE A 166 -17.17 2.49 -2.44
CA PHE A 166 -15.83 3.03 -2.28
C PHE A 166 -14.78 2.28 -3.12
N SER A 167 -15.09 1.11 -3.63
CA SER A 167 -14.18 0.24 -4.38
C SER A 167 -14.67 0.03 -5.80
N HIS A 168 -14.11 0.75 -6.77
CA HIS A 168 -14.45 0.59 -8.18
C HIS A 168 -14.01 -0.78 -8.68
N ARG A 169 -14.98 -1.57 -9.16
CA ARG A 169 -14.75 -2.93 -9.72
C ARG A 169 -13.94 -3.86 -8.81
N GLY A 170 -14.05 -3.69 -7.49
CA GLY A 170 -13.32 -4.52 -6.53
C GLY A 170 -11.87 -4.09 -6.29
N ALA A 171 -11.49 -2.88 -6.67
CA ALA A 171 -10.16 -2.32 -6.41
C ALA A 171 -9.77 -2.40 -4.94
N ARG A 172 -8.49 -2.68 -4.70
CA ARG A 172 -7.83 -2.67 -3.39
C ARG A 172 -6.55 -1.86 -3.46
N GLY A 173 -5.73 -1.97 -2.43
CA GLY A 173 -4.42 -1.34 -2.41
C GLY A 173 -3.33 -2.18 -3.07
N ILE A 174 -2.13 -1.61 -3.07
CA ILE A 174 -0.90 -2.23 -3.57
C ILE A 174 0.04 -2.43 -2.38
N PHE A 175 0.57 -3.62 -2.20
CA PHE A 175 1.70 -3.84 -1.29
C PHE A 175 3.01 -3.70 -2.07
N PHE A 176 3.81 -2.70 -1.74
CA PHE A 176 5.18 -2.60 -2.21
C PHE A 176 6.10 -3.30 -1.20
N LEU A 177 6.51 -4.51 -1.54
CA LEU A 177 7.19 -5.40 -0.61
C LEU A 177 8.70 -5.39 -0.80
N THR A 178 9.39 -5.32 0.33
CA THR A 178 10.78 -5.73 0.48
C THR A 178 10.87 -7.24 0.76
N GLY A 179 12.06 -7.81 0.92
CA GLY A 179 12.22 -9.25 1.13
C GLY A 179 13.19 -9.63 2.24
N MET A 180 13.95 -8.65 2.75
CA MET A 180 15.08 -8.88 3.65
C MET A 180 14.73 -9.67 4.94
N GLU A 181 13.52 -9.44 5.48
CA GLU A 181 13.00 -10.19 6.64
C GLU A 181 11.70 -10.95 6.29
N GLY A 182 11.55 -11.34 5.01
CA GLY A 182 10.35 -12.00 4.51
C GLY A 182 9.20 -11.05 4.25
N ILE A 183 7.96 -11.54 4.30
CA ILE A 183 6.74 -10.75 4.02
C ILE A 183 5.66 -11.02 5.07
N PHE A 184 4.88 -10.00 5.42
CA PHE A 184 3.70 -10.08 6.29
C PHE A 184 3.96 -10.72 7.67
N GLY A 185 5.20 -10.62 8.20
CA GLY A 185 5.60 -11.21 9.46
C GLY A 185 6.09 -12.66 9.37
N TYR A 186 6.14 -13.23 8.18
CA TYR A 186 6.65 -14.57 7.90
C TYR A 186 8.07 -14.49 7.36
N ARG A 187 8.99 -15.21 7.98
CA ARG A 187 10.44 -15.20 7.66
C ARG A 187 10.72 -16.07 6.44
N THR A 188 10.29 -15.60 5.27
CA THR A 188 10.37 -16.32 3.99
C THR A 188 11.70 -16.13 3.26
N GLN A 189 12.60 -15.29 3.77
CA GLN A 189 13.92 -15.06 3.20
C GLN A 189 14.80 -16.32 3.27
N ARG A 190 15.74 -16.45 2.33
CA ARG A 190 16.52 -17.68 2.12
C ARG A 190 17.35 -18.13 3.32
N ASP A 191 17.84 -17.21 4.13
CA ASP A 191 18.67 -17.49 5.31
C ASP A 191 17.85 -17.85 6.56
N SER A 192 16.52 -17.81 6.47
CA SER A 192 15.64 -18.23 7.58
C SER A 192 15.72 -19.76 7.80
N LEU A 193 15.95 -20.16 9.04
CA LEU A 193 15.98 -21.58 9.44
C LEU A 193 14.65 -22.30 9.17
N ASN A 194 13.54 -21.57 9.17
CA ASN A 194 12.19 -22.09 9.00
C ASN A 194 11.56 -21.71 7.65
N GLN A 195 12.35 -21.28 6.66
CA GLN A 195 11.87 -20.72 5.41
C GLN A 195 10.70 -21.50 4.78
N LYS A 196 10.85 -22.81 4.61
CA LYS A 196 9.80 -23.65 3.99
C LYS A 196 8.48 -23.58 4.74
N THR A 197 8.53 -23.69 6.06
CA THR A 197 7.33 -23.62 6.92
C THR A 197 6.69 -22.23 6.83
N GLU A 198 7.48 -21.19 6.84
CA GLU A 198 6.98 -19.81 6.75
C GLU A 198 6.37 -19.52 5.38
N ILE A 199 6.95 -20.05 4.30
CA ILE A 199 6.39 -19.99 2.95
C ILE A 199 5.01 -20.68 2.91
N GLU A 200 4.89 -21.91 3.44
CA GLU A 200 3.61 -22.61 3.46
C GLU A 200 2.54 -21.87 4.28
N ARG A 201 2.93 -21.19 5.34
CA ARG A 201 2.02 -20.43 6.20
C ARG A 201 1.55 -19.12 5.56
N VAL A 202 2.39 -18.43 4.80
CA VAL A 202 2.04 -17.16 4.18
C VAL A 202 1.25 -17.31 2.88
N LYS A 203 1.42 -18.43 2.16
CA LYS A 203 0.73 -18.69 0.89
C LYS A 203 -0.79 -18.46 0.94
N PRO A 204 -1.56 -19.05 1.88
CA PRO A 204 -3.01 -18.85 1.91
C PRO A 204 -3.39 -17.37 2.15
N ILE A 205 -2.55 -16.60 2.83
CA ILE A 205 -2.76 -15.17 3.06
C ILE A 205 -2.58 -14.42 1.73
N VAL A 206 -1.49 -14.67 1.01
CA VAL A 206 -1.23 -14.07 -0.29
C VAL A 206 -2.31 -14.43 -1.31
N GLU A 207 -2.75 -15.69 -1.34
CA GLU A 207 -3.84 -16.15 -2.20
C GLU A 207 -5.14 -15.42 -1.87
N LYS A 208 -5.46 -15.25 -0.58
CA LYS A 208 -6.64 -14.52 -0.14
C LYS A 208 -6.57 -13.04 -0.50
N LEU A 209 -5.42 -12.40 -0.37
CA LEU A 209 -5.21 -11.02 -0.79
C LEU A 209 -5.42 -10.86 -2.31
N LYS A 210 -4.87 -11.77 -3.12
CA LYS A 210 -5.10 -11.78 -4.58
C LYS A 210 -6.57 -11.98 -4.95
N GLU A 211 -7.24 -12.92 -4.29
CA GLU A 211 -8.68 -13.17 -4.46
C GLU A 211 -9.50 -11.90 -4.21
N LYS A 212 -9.11 -11.12 -3.22
CA LYS A 212 -9.76 -9.85 -2.87
C LYS A 212 -9.43 -8.69 -3.81
N GLY A 213 -8.45 -8.82 -4.71
CA GLY A 213 -8.06 -7.79 -5.67
C GLY A 213 -6.84 -6.95 -5.26
N TRP A 214 -6.14 -7.32 -4.17
CA TRP A 214 -4.90 -6.67 -3.78
C TRP A 214 -3.79 -6.89 -4.81
N LYS A 215 -2.99 -5.85 -5.06
CA LYS A 215 -1.85 -5.88 -5.97
C LYS A 215 -0.54 -5.92 -5.21
N PHE A 216 0.53 -6.32 -5.91
CA PHE A 216 1.87 -6.43 -5.36
C PHE A 216 2.86 -5.71 -6.27
N GLY A 217 3.78 -4.99 -5.66
CA GLY A 217 4.88 -4.30 -6.32
C GLY A 217 6.20 -4.57 -5.60
N CYS A 218 7.31 -4.25 -6.26
CA CYS A 218 8.64 -4.35 -5.71
C CYS A 218 9.03 -3.05 -5.00
N HIS A 219 9.64 -3.18 -3.81
CA HIS A 219 10.23 -2.08 -3.05
C HIS A 219 11.72 -2.31 -2.75
N SER A 220 12.49 -2.82 -3.75
CA SER A 220 13.82 -3.39 -3.52
C SER A 220 13.75 -4.62 -2.57
N TYR A 221 14.80 -5.41 -2.50
CA TYR A 221 14.86 -6.51 -1.54
C TYR A 221 15.26 -6.03 -0.14
N ALA A 222 16.28 -5.20 -0.09
CA ALA A 222 16.89 -4.74 1.16
C ALA A 222 16.51 -3.31 1.57
N HIS A 223 15.49 -2.70 0.93
CA HIS A 223 15.13 -1.29 1.13
C HIS A 223 16.35 -0.38 0.95
N ALA A 224 17.10 -0.59 -0.14
CA ALA A 224 18.38 0.06 -0.37
C ALA A 224 18.24 1.54 -0.78
N HIS A 225 19.23 2.37 -0.42
CA HIS A 225 19.35 3.74 -0.90
C HIS A 225 19.74 3.75 -2.38
N MET A 226 18.76 3.85 -3.28
CA MET A 226 18.95 3.70 -4.73
C MET A 226 19.93 4.71 -5.32
N LYS A 227 19.99 5.93 -4.79
CA LYS A 227 20.95 6.94 -5.23
C LYS A 227 22.40 6.60 -4.90
N GLY A 228 22.61 5.84 -3.83
CA GLY A 228 23.94 5.39 -3.39
C GLY A 228 24.40 4.07 -4.00
N CYS A 229 23.52 3.29 -4.63
CA CYS A 229 23.84 2.00 -5.22
C CYS A 229 24.50 2.14 -6.59
N THR A 230 25.41 1.23 -6.90
CA THR A 230 25.83 0.94 -8.27
C THR A 230 24.77 0.12 -9.02
N ALA A 231 24.85 0.06 -10.35
CA ALA A 231 23.96 -0.80 -11.15
C ALA A 231 24.13 -2.29 -10.81
N GLU A 232 25.33 -2.73 -10.44
CA GLU A 232 25.59 -4.12 -10.04
C GLU A 232 24.96 -4.45 -8.70
N GLU A 233 25.09 -3.58 -7.69
CA GLU A 233 24.43 -3.74 -6.38
C GLU A 233 22.91 -3.77 -6.52
N MET A 234 22.35 -2.88 -7.35
CA MET A 234 20.91 -2.87 -7.64
C MET A 234 20.48 -4.17 -8.32
N ARG A 235 21.25 -4.68 -9.28
CA ARG A 235 20.99 -5.97 -9.95
C ARG A 235 20.97 -7.12 -8.95
N ALA A 236 21.93 -7.15 -8.04
CA ALA A 236 22.00 -8.19 -6.99
C ALA A 236 20.81 -8.11 -6.02
N ASP A 237 20.39 -6.91 -5.65
CA ASP A 237 19.22 -6.68 -4.80
C ASP A 237 17.92 -7.16 -5.48
N LEU A 238 17.69 -6.73 -6.72
CA LEU A 238 16.50 -7.12 -7.49
C LEU A 238 16.48 -8.62 -7.80
N GLN A 239 17.63 -9.25 -8.03
CA GLN A 239 17.72 -10.69 -8.23
C GLN A 239 17.27 -11.47 -6.98
N LYS A 240 17.59 -10.98 -5.78
CA LYS A 240 17.08 -11.56 -4.53
C LYS A 240 15.57 -11.41 -4.45
N TRP A 241 15.02 -10.24 -4.74
CA TRP A 241 13.58 -10.02 -4.76
C TRP A 241 12.87 -10.98 -5.73
N LYS A 242 13.38 -11.12 -6.95
CA LYS A 242 12.88 -12.07 -7.96
C LYS A 242 12.94 -13.53 -7.50
N ASN A 243 13.93 -13.88 -6.70
CA ASN A 243 14.11 -15.26 -6.25
C ASN A 243 13.31 -15.60 -4.99
N GLU A 244 13.00 -14.62 -4.14
CA GLU A 244 12.47 -14.87 -2.80
C GLU A 244 11.09 -14.28 -2.56
N VAL A 245 10.73 -13.18 -3.22
CA VAL A 245 9.42 -12.52 -3.07
C VAL A 245 8.49 -12.82 -4.26
N GLU A 246 8.96 -12.63 -5.49
CA GLU A 246 8.14 -12.86 -6.68
C GLU A 246 7.49 -14.26 -6.74
N PRO A 247 8.15 -15.37 -6.37
CA PRO A 247 7.50 -16.69 -6.37
C PRO A 247 6.30 -16.80 -5.44
N LEU A 248 6.19 -15.92 -4.44
CA LEU A 248 5.07 -15.88 -3.49
C LEU A 248 3.93 -15.01 -4.04
N VAL A 249 4.28 -13.82 -4.52
CA VAL A 249 3.29 -12.80 -4.86
C VAL A 249 2.96 -12.71 -6.36
N GLY A 250 3.76 -13.35 -7.22
CA GLY A 250 3.63 -13.29 -8.67
C GLY A 250 4.46 -12.15 -9.28
N SER A 251 4.57 -12.16 -10.61
CA SER A 251 5.30 -11.14 -11.35
C SER A 251 4.57 -9.79 -11.31
N THR A 252 5.36 -8.73 -11.31
CA THR A 252 4.84 -7.35 -11.32
C THR A 252 5.70 -6.45 -12.19
N CYS A 253 5.08 -5.44 -12.80
CA CYS A 253 5.78 -4.35 -13.47
C CYS A 253 5.83 -3.06 -12.62
N LEU A 254 5.34 -3.10 -11.38
CA LEU A 254 5.25 -1.97 -10.47
C LEU A 254 6.48 -1.92 -9.56
N TYR A 255 7.15 -0.76 -9.48
CA TYR A 255 8.29 -0.53 -8.63
C TYR A 255 8.16 0.78 -7.86
N ALA A 256 8.18 0.72 -6.54
CA ALA A 256 8.27 1.90 -5.69
C ALA A 256 9.70 2.09 -5.21
N TYR A 257 10.22 3.30 -5.36
CA TYR A 257 11.58 3.62 -4.92
C TYR A 257 11.64 3.77 -3.40
N PRO A 258 12.48 2.98 -2.71
CA PRO A 258 12.78 3.22 -1.30
C PRO A 258 13.20 4.66 -1.06
N TYR A 259 12.75 5.27 0.03
CA TYR A 259 13.00 6.68 0.39
C TYR A 259 12.54 7.70 -0.68
N GLY A 260 11.79 7.28 -1.70
CA GLY A 260 11.49 8.13 -2.86
C GLY A 260 12.72 8.47 -3.71
N GLU A 261 13.81 7.76 -3.58
CA GLU A 261 15.08 7.99 -4.27
C GLU A 261 15.09 7.46 -5.70
N TRP A 262 14.37 8.12 -6.59
CA TRP A 262 14.32 7.72 -7.99
C TRP A 262 15.63 7.98 -8.75
N VAL A 263 15.96 7.07 -9.67
CA VAL A 263 17.23 7.03 -10.42
C VAL A 263 17.02 7.13 -11.93
N LEU A 264 16.00 7.87 -12.35
CA LEU A 264 15.69 8.06 -13.77
C LEU A 264 16.75 8.87 -14.51
N GLY A 265 17.50 9.73 -13.81
CA GLY A 265 18.37 10.70 -14.45
C GLY A 265 17.59 11.71 -15.31
N THR A 266 18.30 12.60 -16.00
CA THR A 266 17.67 13.57 -16.91
C THR A 266 17.19 12.93 -18.22
N ASP A 267 17.68 11.74 -18.56
CA ASP A 267 17.47 11.10 -19.86
C ASP A 267 17.09 9.62 -19.76
N CYS A 268 16.81 9.07 -18.57
CA CYS A 268 16.78 7.62 -18.26
C CYS A 268 18.00 6.87 -18.82
N ALA A 269 19.10 7.57 -18.99
CA ALA A 269 20.37 7.01 -19.38
C ALA A 269 21.11 6.41 -18.17
N ASP A 270 20.53 6.53 -16.97
CA ASP A 270 21.11 5.96 -15.75
C ASP A 270 21.13 4.43 -15.86
N GLU A 271 22.31 3.84 -15.71
CA GLU A 271 22.49 2.38 -15.80
C GLU A 271 21.64 1.62 -14.78
N ARG A 272 21.34 2.23 -13.63
CA ARG A 272 20.46 1.66 -12.61
C ARG A 272 19.02 1.59 -13.11
N HIS A 273 18.56 2.59 -13.85
CA HIS A 273 17.23 2.55 -14.44
C HIS A 273 17.11 1.44 -15.50
N LYS A 274 18.14 1.24 -16.33
CA LYS A 274 18.20 0.14 -17.29
C LYS A 274 18.07 -1.23 -16.59
N VAL A 275 18.72 -1.37 -15.43
CA VAL A 275 18.58 -2.59 -14.61
C VAL A 275 17.11 -2.81 -14.19
N LEU A 276 16.41 -1.76 -13.77
CA LEU A 276 14.98 -1.90 -13.43
C LEU A 276 14.14 -2.35 -14.64
N GLU A 277 14.39 -1.79 -15.83
CA GLU A 277 13.71 -2.19 -17.06
C GLU A 277 14.03 -3.65 -17.46
N GLU A 278 15.29 -4.10 -17.32
CA GLU A 278 15.72 -5.48 -17.57
C GLU A 278 15.01 -6.48 -16.66
N PHE A 279 14.70 -6.09 -15.42
CA PHE A 279 13.92 -6.90 -14.48
C PHE A 279 12.42 -6.84 -14.71
N GLY A 280 11.96 -6.09 -15.72
CA GLY A 280 10.57 -6.04 -16.16
C GLY A 280 9.73 -4.95 -15.52
N TYR A 281 10.32 -4.05 -14.72
CA TYR A 281 9.60 -2.93 -14.14
C TYR A 281 9.32 -1.84 -15.20
N LYS A 282 8.11 -1.27 -15.18
CA LYS A 282 7.63 -0.35 -16.23
C LYS A 282 6.88 0.86 -15.66
N VAL A 283 6.37 0.74 -14.45
CA VAL A 283 5.61 1.78 -13.73
C VAL A 283 6.32 2.05 -12.42
N PHE A 284 6.71 3.30 -12.23
CA PHE A 284 7.58 3.71 -11.14
C PHE A 284 6.89 4.69 -10.22
N PHE A 285 7.10 4.51 -8.92
CA PHE A 285 6.47 5.33 -7.89
C PHE A 285 7.55 5.97 -7.01
N GLY A 286 7.46 7.31 -6.90
CA GLY A 286 8.28 8.10 -6.01
C GLY A 286 7.50 8.60 -4.80
N VAL A 287 8.05 9.63 -4.14
CA VAL A 287 7.41 10.37 -3.05
C VAL A 287 7.41 11.85 -3.43
N GLY A 288 6.24 12.49 -3.37
CA GLY A 288 6.13 13.90 -3.75
C GLY A 288 4.69 14.41 -3.75
N ALA A 289 4.46 15.48 -4.49
CA ALA A 289 3.18 16.16 -4.55
C ALA A 289 2.51 16.12 -5.94
N LYS A 290 3.18 15.58 -6.95
CA LYS A 290 2.60 15.50 -8.30
C LYS A 290 1.50 14.44 -8.30
N PRO A 291 0.26 14.82 -8.62
CA PRO A 291 -0.90 13.97 -8.33
C PRO A 291 -1.19 12.93 -9.38
N PHE A 292 -0.36 12.73 -10.40
CA PHE A 292 -0.58 11.72 -11.44
C PHE A 292 0.64 11.45 -12.30
N PHE A 293 0.53 10.39 -13.12
CA PHE A 293 1.59 9.95 -14.02
C PHE A 293 2.14 11.08 -14.89
N THR A 294 3.41 11.30 -14.76
CA THR A 294 4.18 12.10 -15.69
C THR A 294 4.84 11.15 -16.67
N GLU A 295 4.56 11.30 -17.95
CA GLU A 295 5.39 10.71 -18.98
C GLU A 295 6.71 11.49 -18.99
N MET A 296 7.77 10.87 -18.48
CA MET A 296 9.11 11.44 -18.55
C MET A 296 9.62 11.28 -19.97
N PRO A 297 9.77 12.36 -20.78
CA PRO A 297 10.35 12.25 -22.11
C PRO A 297 11.83 11.91 -22.00
N LEU A 298 12.22 10.82 -22.62
CA LEU A 298 13.61 10.40 -22.68
C LEU A 298 14.19 10.73 -24.04
N LYS A 299 15.45 11.12 -24.10
CA LYS A 299 16.19 11.26 -25.36
C LYS A 299 16.23 9.95 -26.18
N SER A 300 16.08 8.81 -25.51
CA SER A 300 16.10 7.47 -26.10
C SER A 300 14.77 6.99 -26.69
N GLN A 301 13.74 7.84 -26.81
CA GLN A 301 12.37 7.45 -27.21
C GLN A 301 11.66 6.49 -26.23
N THR A 302 12.26 6.17 -25.09
CA THR A 302 11.62 5.36 -24.06
C THR A 302 10.78 6.27 -23.18
N ARG A 303 9.50 6.02 -23.04
CA ARG A 303 8.63 6.74 -22.08
C ARG A 303 8.52 5.89 -20.83
N VAL A 304 8.79 6.49 -19.68
CA VAL A 304 8.61 5.86 -18.37
C VAL A 304 7.39 6.45 -17.72
N LEU A 305 6.53 5.60 -17.23
CA LEU A 305 5.38 6.02 -16.46
C LEU A 305 5.80 6.17 -14.99
N PHE A 306 5.83 7.41 -14.53
CA PHE A 306 6.23 7.76 -13.17
C PHE A 306 5.12 8.50 -12.44
N MET A 307 4.87 8.15 -11.19
CA MET A 307 3.87 8.77 -10.32
C MET A 307 4.45 9.07 -8.95
N ASP A 308 4.26 10.29 -8.47
CA ASP A 308 4.52 10.60 -7.06
C ASP A 308 3.38 10.07 -6.18
N ARG A 309 3.74 9.64 -4.98
CA ARG A 309 2.81 9.22 -3.93
C ARG A 309 2.89 10.21 -2.78
N SER A 310 1.77 10.51 -2.17
CA SER A 310 1.69 11.35 -0.97
C SER A 310 1.80 10.45 0.26
N PRO A 311 2.78 10.67 1.14
CA PRO A 311 2.90 9.89 2.36
C PRO A 311 1.75 10.18 3.32
N LEU A 312 1.18 9.15 3.91
CA LEU A 312 0.25 9.23 5.03
C LEU A 312 1.00 8.75 6.27
N ASP A 313 1.64 9.68 6.95
CA ASP A 313 2.50 9.50 8.12
C ASP A 313 2.41 10.68 9.07
N GLY A 314 2.99 10.57 10.27
CA GLY A 314 2.87 11.59 11.28
C GLY A 314 3.53 12.93 10.92
N ILE A 315 4.68 12.90 10.23
CA ILE A 315 5.34 14.14 9.75
C ILE A 315 4.44 14.83 8.72
N SER A 316 3.96 14.08 7.76
CA SER A 316 3.18 14.64 6.66
C SER A 316 1.80 15.13 7.11
N LEU A 317 1.16 14.45 8.05
CA LEU A 317 -0.07 14.94 8.68
C LEU A 317 0.16 16.32 9.31
N ARG A 318 1.28 16.52 10.02
CA ARG A 318 1.63 17.80 10.65
C ARG A 318 2.03 18.90 9.67
N GLN A 319 2.61 18.56 8.51
CA GLN A 319 3.29 19.53 7.65
C GLN A 319 2.59 19.78 6.31
N ARG A 320 1.71 18.87 5.85
CA ARG A 320 1.18 18.89 4.48
C ARG A 320 -0.34 19.09 4.41
N ARG A 321 -0.96 19.67 5.43
CA ARG A 321 -2.42 19.87 5.50
C ARG A 321 -3.01 20.45 4.22
N SER A 322 -2.42 21.52 3.68
CA SER A 322 -2.91 22.18 2.48
C SER A 322 -2.92 21.28 1.23
N VAL A 323 -1.97 20.34 1.13
CA VAL A 323 -1.88 19.36 0.04
C VAL A 323 -2.98 18.30 0.20
N TYR A 324 -3.35 17.97 1.43
CA TYR A 324 -4.29 16.90 1.76
C TYR A 324 -5.76 17.35 1.77
N LEU A 325 -6.03 18.62 2.04
CA LEU A 325 -7.38 19.20 2.14
C LEU A 325 -8.36 18.79 1.03
N PRO A 326 -7.95 18.59 -0.24
CA PRO A 326 -8.87 18.09 -1.26
C PRO A 326 -9.41 16.69 -1.01
N VAL A 327 -8.69 15.89 -0.17
CA VAL A 327 -9.04 14.51 0.16
C VAL A 327 -9.53 14.40 1.59
N PHE A 328 -8.81 14.99 2.55
CA PHE A 328 -9.13 14.98 3.98
C PHE A 328 -8.43 16.15 4.70
N ASP A 329 -8.93 16.51 5.86
CA ASP A 329 -8.27 17.48 6.73
C ASP A 329 -7.35 16.76 7.74
N ALA A 330 -6.05 16.87 7.52
CA ALA A 330 -5.04 16.24 8.37
C ALA A 330 -5.17 16.61 9.86
N ARG A 331 -5.67 17.81 10.17
CA ARG A 331 -5.87 18.26 11.56
C ARG A 331 -6.95 17.45 12.28
N THR A 332 -8.03 17.11 11.59
CA THR A 332 -9.16 16.37 12.18
C THR A 332 -8.91 14.87 12.21
N VAL A 333 -8.01 14.38 11.35
CA VAL A 333 -7.56 12.98 11.30
C VAL A 333 -6.53 12.69 12.40
N TYR A 334 -5.69 13.67 12.74
CA TYR A 334 -4.54 13.51 13.63
C TYR A 334 -4.93 13.03 15.03
N ASP A 335 -4.31 11.95 15.49
CA ASP A 335 -4.64 11.31 16.74
C ASP A 335 -4.05 12.06 17.94
N ALA A 336 -4.88 12.33 18.94
CA ALA A 336 -4.46 13.01 20.18
C ALA A 336 -3.51 12.17 21.06
N CYS A 337 -3.42 10.85 20.82
CA CYS A 337 -2.49 9.98 21.56
C CYS A 337 -1.02 10.17 21.15
N ARG A 338 -0.75 10.89 20.05
CA ARG A 338 0.62 11.13 19.59
C ARG A 338 1.42 11.99 20.54
N PRO A 339 2.75 11.71 20.70
CA PRO A 339 3.62 12.46 21.64
C PRO A 339 3.83 13.92 21.20
N ILE A 340 3.72 14.19 19.89
CA ILE A 340 3.85 15.53 19.34
C ILE A 340 2.45 16.04 18.99
N SER A 341 2.03 17.14 19.61
CA SER A 341 0.73 17.76 19.31
C SER A 341 0.67 18.29 17.87
N TYR A 342 -0.54 18.34 17.31
CA TYR A 342 -0.75 18.97 16.01
C TYR A 342 -0.35 20.45 16.09
N PRO A 343 0.38 21.00 15.10
CA PRO A 343 0.80 22.39 15.11
C PRO A 343 -0.40 23.35 15.22
N ALA A 344 -0.27 24.36 16.09
CA ALA A 344 -1.23 25.46 16.09
C ALA A 344 -1.17 26.18 14.74
N GLU A 345 -2.30 26.67 14.26
CA GLU A 345 -2.32 27.51 13.06
C GLU A 345 -1.51 28.77 13.33
N GLY A 346 -0.43 28.95 12.56
CA GLY A 346 0.33 30.19 12.53
C GLY A 346 -0.37 31.26 11.66
#